data_4afb1416379ee9aefa55af6668fa8087
#
_entry.id   4afb1416379ee9aefa55af6668fa8087
#
_cell.length_a   1.000
_cell.length_b   1.000
_cell.length_c   1.000
_cell.angle_alpha   90.00
_cell.angle_beta   90.00
_cell.angle_gamma   90.00
#
_symmetry.space_group_name_H-M   'P 1'
#
loop_
_entity.id
_entity.type
_entity.pdbx_description
1 polymer ?
#
loop_
_entity_poly.entity_id
_entity_poly.type
_entity_poly.pdbx_seq_one_letter_code
_entity_poly.pdbx_strand_id
1 'polypeptide(L)'
;MVGSVLMQRMHAERDFALIEPAFFSTSRVGQMGPFIGKESAPLKDAMSVKELAAMDVVVSCQGGEYTNAIFPQLRASGWKGYWIDAASALRMRGDAVIVLDPVNMDLIKDALSRGVRNYIGGNCTVSLMLMGMHGLFKADLVEWVTAMTYQAASGAGAEHMRELVRQMGFAHQAARAALEDPAGAILDVDKAVTSALRNGSLPSAQFGFPVAGSLLPWIDKDLGNGQSREEWKAQAEGNKILGREDRPLPIDGVCVRIGAMRCHSQALTVKLRRDLPVDEIEQMLAEANEWVRVVPNEREASLRELTPAAVSGTLQVPVGRVRKIALDKSASYLTAFTVGDQLLWGAAEPLRRMLRILLDVAS
;
A
#
# COMPACT_ATOMS: atom_id res chain seq x y z
N MET A 1 -13.27 2.21 -2.70
CA MET A 1 -12.54 1.76 -1.47
C MET A 1 -11.50 2.79 -1.03
N VAL A 2 -10.44 3.08 -1.81
CA VAL A 2 -9.43 4.10 -1.44
C VAL A 2 -10.05 5.46 -1.16
N GLY A 3 -10.94 5.95 -2.05
CA GLY A 3 -11.66 7.21 -1.83
C GLY A 3 -12.47 7.24 -0.52
N SER A 4 -13.10 6.13 -0.13
CA SER A 4 -13.85 6.07 1.16
C SER A 4 -12.89 6.17 2.36
N VAL A 5 -11.72 5.54 2.30
CA VAL A 5 -10.69 5.65 3.36
C VAL A 5 -10.11 7.05 3.39
N LEU A 6 -9.83 7.65 2.22
CA LEU A 6 -9.40 9.04 2.12
C LEU A 6 -10.41 9.99 2.79
N MET A 7 -11.69 9.85 2.48
CA MET A 7 -12.76 10.62 3.11
C MET A 7 -12.78 10.48 4.64
N GLN A 8 -12.68 9.23 5.15
CA GLN A 8 -12.60 8.97 6.59
C GLN A 8 -11.39 9.66 7.24
N ARG A 9 -10.23 9.59 6.60
CA ARG A 9 -9.00 10.25 7.09
C ARG A 9 -9.14 11.77 7.07
N MET A 10 -9.65 12.34 5.98
CA MET A 10 -9.89 13.79 5.87
C MET A 10 -10.88 14.30 6.91
N HIS A 11 -11.90 13.50 7.28
CA HIS A 11 -12.79 13.82 8.39
C HIS A 11 -12.07 13.81 9.74
N ALA A 12 -11.33 12.73 10.02
CA ALA A 12 -10.60 12.57 11.29
C ALA A 12 -9.60 13.70 11.51
N GLU A 13 -8.94 14.16 10.46
CA GLU A 13 -7.92 15.21 10.47
C GLU A 13 -8.49 16.62 10.22
N ARG A 14 -9.80 16.76 10.08
CA ARG A 14 -10.52 18.03 9.83
C ARG A 14 -10.07 18.78 8.57
N ASP A 15 -9.60 18.07 7.54
CA ASP A 15 -9.09 18.68 6.31
C ASP A 15 -10.18 19.44 5.55
N PHE A 16 -11.45 19.02 5.65
CA PHE A 16 -12.59 19.70 5.01
C PHE A 16 -12.85 21.11 5.54
N ALA A 17 -12.29 21.50 6.69
CA ALA A 17 -12.34 22.87 7.19
C ALA A 17 -11.39 23.82 6.45
N LEU A 18 -10.46 23.30 5.67
CA LEU A 18 -9.38 24.04 5.01
C LEU A 18 -9.58 24.18 3.50
N ILE A 19 -10.61 23.57 2.94
CA ILE A 19 -10.87 23.48 1.51
C ILE A 19 -12.35 23.69 1.17
N GLU A 20 -12.60 24.06 -0.08
CA GLU A 20 -13.93 24.02 -0.68
C GLU A 20 -14.02 22.80 -1.62
N PRO A 21 -14.49 21.65 -1.14
CA PRO A 21 -14.45 20.43 -1.94
C PRO A 21 -15.62 20.37 -2.93
N ALA A 22 -15.32 19.94 -4.15
CA ALA A 22 -16.28 19.47 -5.14
C ALA A 22 -16.09 17.97 -5.37
N PHE A 23 -17.18 17.23 -5.40
CA PHE A 23 -17.14 15.77 -5.55
C PHE A 23 -17.58 15.35 -6.94
N PHE A 24 -16.83 14.40 -7.51
CA PHE A 24 -17.01 13.90 -8.86
C PHE A 24 -17.27 12.39 -8.85
N SER A 25 -18.04 11.91 -9.81
CA SER A 25 -18.31 10.48 -9.98
C SER A 25 -18.42 10.13 -11.46
N THR A 26 -17.99 8.92 -11.82
CA THR A 26 -18.20 8.36 -13.16
C THR A 26 -19.55 7.66 -13.32
N SER A 27 -20.24 7.29 -12.20
CA SER A 27 -21.43 6.43 -12.23
C SER A 27 -22.62 6.98 -11.45
N ARG A 28 -22.44 8.04 -10.64
CA ARG A 28 -23.46 8.57 -9.73
C ARG A 28 -23.64 10.09 -9.88
N VAL A 29 -23.45 10.61 -11.07
CA VAL A 29 -23.60 12.03 -11.39
C VAL A 29 -25.01 12.51 -10.99
N GLY A 30 -25.08 13.68 -10.36
CA GLY A 30 -26.34 14.30 -9.89
C GLY A 30 -26.88 13.75 -8.56
N GLN A 31 -26.36 12.64 -8.04
CA GLN A 31 -26.72 12.18 -6.69
C GLN A 31 -26.10 13.08 -5.63
N MET A 32 -26.66 13.06 -4.43
CA MET A 32 -26.13 13.82 -3.29
C MET A 32 -24.65 13.47 -3.06
N GLY A 33 -23.85 14.49 -2.86
CA GLY A 33 -22.44 14.32 -2.48
C GLY A 33 -22.29 13.77 -1.05
N PRO A 34 -21.08 13.35 -0.67
CA PRO A 34 -20.82 12.81 0.67
C PRO A 34 -21.01 13.91 1.74
N PHE A 35 -21.46 13.52 2.92
CA PHE A 35 -21.52 14.41 4.08
C PHE A 35 -20.08 14.73 4.56
N ILE A 36 -19.79 16.01 4.78
CA ILE A 36 -18.45 16.52 5.18
C ILE A 36 -18.52 17.40 6.45
N GLY A 37 -19.41 17.04 7.40
CA GLY A 37 -19.77 17.90 8.53
C GLY A 37 -20.92 18.88 8.17
N LYS A 38 -21.19 19.05 6.90
CA LYS A 38 -22.33 19.74 6.28
C LYS A 38 -22.74 19.00 5.00
N GLU A 39 -23.92 19.28 4.49
CA GLU A 39 -24.33 18.80 3.17
C GLU A 39 -23.40 19.34 2.08
N SER A 40 -23.04 18.49 1.16
CA SER A 40 -22.25 18.88 -0.01
C SER A 40 -23.12 18.95 -1.27
N ALA A 41 -22.65 19.69 -2.27
CA ALA A 41 -23.32 19.78 -3.56
C ALA A 41 -23.44 18.39 -4.24
N PRO A 42 -24.41 18.22 -5.17
CA PRO A 42 -24.54 17.00 -5.95
C PRO A 42 -23.23 16.64 -6.67
N LEU A 43 -23.01 15.33 -6.85
CA LEU A 43 -21.86 14.78 -7.55
C LEU A 43 -21.81 15.28 -8.99
N LYS A 44 -20.67 15.84 -9.37
CA LYS A 44 -20.38 16.29 -10.73
C LYS A 44 -19.88 15.12 -11.60
N ASP A 45 -19.89 15.32 -12.91
CA ASP A 45 -19.37 14.34 -13.86
C ASP A 45 -17.83 14.34 -13.86
N ALA A 46 -17.25 13.21 -13.43
CA ALA A 46 -15.81 13.01 -13.41
C ALA A 46 -15.19 12.96 -14.83
N MET A 47 -15.98 12.79 -15.89
CA MET A 47 -15.50 12.84 -17.26
C MET A 47 -15.52 14.26 -17.85
N SER A 48 -16.07 15.24 -17.15
CA SER A 48 -16.17 16.63 -17.62
C SER A 48 -14.83 17.38 -17.41
N VAL A 49 -14.00 17.43 -18.44
CA VAL A 49 -12.74 18.21 -18.43
C VAL A 49 -12.99 19.68 -18.07
N LYS A 50 -14.09 20.28 -18.53
CA LYS A 50 -14.46 21.67 -18.23
C LYS A 50 -14.66 21.90 -16.73
N GLU A 51 -15.36 21.00 -16.04
CA GLU A 51 -15.61 21.12 -14.60
C GLU A 51 -14.35 20.83 -13.77
N LEU A 52 -13.55 19.84 -14.19
CA LEU A 52 -12.26 19.53 -13.57
C LEU A 52 -11.24 20.66 -13.72
N ALA A 53 -11.24 21.35 -14.86
CA ALA A 53 -10.34 22.48 -15.13
C ALA A 53 -10.63 23.72 -14.24
N ALA A 54 -11.78 23.77 -13.59
CA ALA A 54 -12.09 24.81 -12.62
C ALA A 54 -11.54 24.54 -11.22
N MET A 55 -10.91 23.38 -10.97
CA MET A 55 -10.35 23.02 -9.66
C MET A 55 -8.88 23.38 -9.59
N ASP A 56 -8.44 23.89 -8.43
CA ASP A 56 -7.02 24.13 -8.14
C ASP A 56 -6.24 22.82 -7.94
N VAL A 57 -6.90 21.83 -7.32
CA VAL A 57 -6.36 20.52 -7.04
C VAL A 57 -7.38 19.44 -7.41
N VAL A 58 -6.95 18.44 -8.15
CA VAL A 58 -7.75 17.23 -8.41
C VAL A 58 -7.13 16.06 -7.64
N VAL A 59 -7.90 15.42 -6.75
CA VAL A 59 -7.49 14.21 -6.04
C VAL A 59 -8.26 13.02 -6.63
N SER A 60 -7.55 12.11 -7.30
CA SER A 60 -8.14 10.96 -7.98
C SER A 60 -7.95 9.65 -7.21
N CYS A 61 -9.05 8.89 -7.06
CA CYS A 61 -9.07 7.51 -6.57
C CYS A 61 -9.81 6.58 -7.53
N GLN A 62 -9.93 6.95 -8.80
CA GLN A 62 -10.74 6.26 -9.82
C GLN A 62 -9.98 5.11 -10.53
N GLY A 63 -8.66 5.08 -10.41
CA GLY A 63 -7.82 4.04 -11.03
C GLY A 63 -7.18 4.46 -12.34
N GLY A 64 -6.28 3.60 -12.85
CA GLY A 64 -5.39 3.93 -13.96
C GLY A 64 -6.09 4.19 -15.30
N GLU A 65 -7.19 3.50 -15.59
CA GLU A 65 -7.96 3.72 -16.82
C GLU A 65 -8.54 5.14 -16.88
N TYR A 66 -9.12 5.59 -15.77
CA TYR A 66 -9.61 6.95 -15.64
C TYR A 66 -8.47 7.98 -15.81
N THR A 67 -7.34 7.76 -15.13
CA THR A 67 -6.18 8.64 -15.24
C THR A 67 -5.68 8.73 -16.68
N ASN A 68 -5.53 7.59 -17.36
CA ASN A 68 -5.10 7.55 -18.75
C ASN A 68 -6.08 8.26 -19.71
N ALA A 69 -7.37 8.24 -19.43
CA ALA A 69 -8.39 8.90 -20.23
C ALA A 69 -8.45 10.41 -19.99
N ILE A 70 -8.47 10.84 -18.72
CA ILE A 70 -8.79 12.22 -18.34
C ILE A 70 -7.57 13.12 -18.18
N PHE A 71 -6.49 12.64 -17.57
CA PHE A 71 -5.31 13.46 -17.29
C PHE A 71 -4.70 14.13 -18.52
N PRO A 72 -4.50 13.45 -19.68
CA PRO A 72 -3.98 14.10 -20.88
C PRO A 72 -4.89 15.20 -21.41
N GLN A 73 -6.21 14.98 -21.42
CA GLN A 73 -7.20 15.95 -21.87
C GLN A 73 -7.23 17.18 -20.97
N LEU A 74 -7.18 16.97 -19.66
CA LEU A 74 -7.16 18.03 -18.67
C LEU A 74 -5.90 18.89 -18.81
N ARG A 75 -4.73 18.29 -19.02
CA ARG A 75 -3.49 19.04 -19.29
C ARG A 75 -3.54 19.77 -20.65
N ALA A 76 -4.10 19.15 -21.68
CA ALA A 76 -4.26 19.74 -23.01
C ALA A 76 -5.23 20.94 -23.01
N SER A 77 -6.19 21.00 -22.09
CA SER A 77 -7.07 22.17 -21.91
C SER A 77 -6.35 23.41 -21.33
N GLY A 78 -5.06 23.29 -20.99
CA GLY A 78 -4.27 24.37 -20.39
C GLY A 78 -4.37 24.43 -18.86
N TRP A 79 -5.02 23.48 -18.20
CA TRP A 79 -5.13 23.44 -16.74
C TRP A 79 -3.77 23.38 -16.05
N LYS A 80 -3.55 24.28 -15.09
CA LYS A 80 -2.30 24.45 -14.34
C LYS A 80 -2.39 23.96 -12.88
N GLY A 81 -3.53 23.39 -12.45
CA GLY A 81 -3.71 22.89 -11.10
C GLY A 81 -2.88 21.64 -10.77
N TYR A 82 -2.96 21.21 -9.55
CA TYR A 82 -2.24 20.04 -9.07
C TYR A 82 -3.06 18.74 -9.25
N TRP A 83 -2.42 17.69 -9.75
CA TRP A 83 -2.98 16.35 -9.86
C TRP A 83 -2.39 15.45 -8.78
N ILE A 84 -3.24 14.97 -7.88
CA ILE A 84 -2.88 13.98 -6.85
C ILE A 84 -3.62 12.68 -7.18
N ASP A 85 -2.94 11.54 -7.26
CA ASP A 85 -3.55 10.31 -7.75
C ASP A 85 -3.10 9.06 -6.97
N ALA A 86 -4.06 8.20 -6.64
CA ALA A 86 -3.80 6.88 -6.07
C ALA A 86 -3.29 5.88 -7.13
N ALA A 87 -3.63 6.09 -8.41
CA ALA A 87 -3.32 5.15 -9.49
C ALA A 87 -1.85 5.17 -9.90
N SER A 88 -1.34 4.03 -10.34
CA SER A 88 0.07 3.88 -10.74
C SER A 88 0.43 4.46 -12.12
N ALA A 89 -0.57 4.90 -12.89
CA ALA A 89 -0.40 5.26 -14.31
C ALA A 89 0.69 6.32 -14.57
N LEU A 90 0.87 7.26 -13.64
CA LEU A 90 1.83 8.36 -13.79
C LEU A 90 3.09 8.21 -12.93
N ARG A 91 3.23 7.16 -12.10
CA ARG A 91 4.33 7.04 -11.13
C ARG A 91 5.71 7.17 -11.75
N MET A 92 5.93 6.56 -12.91
CA MET A 92 7.25 6.51 -13.54
C MET A 92 7.49 7.63 -14.57
N ARG A 93 6.59 8.62 -14.66
CA ARG A 93 6.83 9.80 -15.51
C ARG A 93 7.87 10.72 -14.89
N GLY A 94 8.72 11.33 -15.71
CA GLY A 94 9.74 12.29 -15.26
C GLY A 94 9.17 13.61 -14.71
N ASP A 95 7.91 13.94 -15.05
CA ASP A 95 7.17 15.12 -14.57
C ASP A 95 6.23 14.81 -13.38
N ALA A 96 6.43 13.67 -12.71
CA ALA A 96 5.65 13.24 -11.56
C ALA A 96 6.53 12.81 -10.39
N VAL A 97 6.07 13.10 -9.16
CA VAL A 97 6.69 12.67 -7.91
C VAL A 97 5.84 11.59 -7.26
N ILE A 98 6.46 10.52 -6.79
CA ILE A 98 5.80 9.55 -5.93
C ILE A 98 5.87 10.07 -4.49
N VAL A 99 4.71 10.27 -3.87
CA VAL A 99 4.58 10.88 -2.55
C VAL A 99 4.68 9.84 -1.44
N LEU A 100 5.64 10.03 -0.58
CA LEU A 100 5.77 9.35 0.71
C LEU A 100 6.51 10.30 1.67
N ASP A 101 5.84 11.38 2.07
CA ASP A 101 6.46 12.52 2.77
C ASP A 101 7.27 12.17 4.03
N PRO A 102 6.94 11.12 4.84
CA PRO A 102 7.83 10.72 5.92
C PRO A 102 9.22 10.25 5.46
N VAL A 103 9.33 9.90 4.18
CA VAL A 103 10.57 9.38 3.58
C VAL A 103 11.21 10.39 2.64
N ASN A 104 10.41 11.13 1.84
CA ASN A 104 10.94 11.94 0.74
C ASN A 104 10.44 13.40 0.72
N MET A 105 10.19 14.00 1.88
CA MET A 105 9.73 15.39 1.97
C MET A 105 10.61 16.37 1.20
N ASP A 106 11.93 16.19 1.23
CA ASP A 106 12.87 17.10 0.56
C ASP A 106 12.72 17.02 -0.97
N LEU A 107 12.50 15.83 -1.53
CA LEU A 107 12.19 15.67 -2.96
C LEU A 107 10.85 16.30 -3.35
N ILE A 108 9.85 16.20 -2.47
CA ILE A 108 8.55 16.84 -2.68
C ILE A 108 8.70 18.37 -2.70
N LYS A 109 9.42 18.94 -1.74
CA LYS A 109 9.69 20.40 -1.67
C LYS A 109 10.47 20.90 -2.87
N ASP A 110 11.53 20.19 -3.25
CA ASP A 110 12.31 20.52 -4.45
C ASP A 110 11.44 20.48 -5.72
N ALA A 111 10.62 19.45 -5.89
CA ALA A 111 9.71 19.35 -7.02
C ALA A 111 8.67 20.48 -7.04
N LEU A 112 8.13 20.87 -5.90
CA LEU A 112 7.22 22.02 -5.78
C LEU A 112 7.92 23.32 -6.21
N SER A 113 9.15 23.55 -5.78
CA SER A 113 9.94 24.74 -6.15
C SER A 113 10.22 24.81 -7.66
N ARG A 114 10.37 23.66 -8.31
CA ARG A 114 10.54 23.54 -9.77
C ARG A 114 9.21 23.58 -10.56
N GLY A 115 8.07 23.73 -9.88
CA GLY A 115 6.76 23.84 -10.52
C GLY A 115 6.17 22.50 -10.97
N VAL A 116 6.61 21.36 -10.45
CA VAL A 116 5.98 20.07 -10.71
C VAL A 116 4.54 20.08 -10.17
N ARG A 117 3.61 19.49 -10.93
CA ARG A 117 2.17 19.54 -10.64
C ARG A 117 1.52 18.15 -10.51
N ASN A 118 2.30 17.07 -10.59
CA ASN A 118 1.81 15.69 -10.59
C ASN A 118 2.39 14.93 -9.40
N TYR A 119 1.54 14.54 -8.44
CA TYR A 119 1.92 13.90 -7.18
C TYR A 119 1.15 12.59 -7.04
N ILE A 120 1.84 11.47 -6.99
CA ILE A 120 1.24 10.15 -7.15
C ILE A 120 1.53 9.31 -5.91
N GLY A 121 0.51 8.66 -5.35
CA GLY A 121 0.70 7.71 -4.25
C GLY A 121 1.54 6.51 -4.71
N GLY A 122 2.47 6.07 -3.86
CA GLY A 122 3.38 4.95 -4.15
C GLY A 122 2.68 3.58 -4.17
N ASN A 123 3.40 2.56 -4.59
CA ASN A 123 2.98 1.18 -4.41
C ASN A 123 2.88 0.85 -2.92
N CYS A 124 1.87 0.07 -2.54
CA CYS A 124 1.55 -0.18 -1.13
C CYS A 124 2.66 -0.92 -0.37
N THR A 125 3.26 -1.95 -0.95
CA THR A 125 4.35 -2.69 -0.30
C THR A 125 5.64 -1.88 -0.28
N VAL A 126 5.94 -1.15 -1.35
CA VAL A 126 7.10 -0.25 -1.42
C VAL A 126 7.01 0.84 -0.35
N SER A 127 5.86 1.51 -0.23
CA SER A 127 5.64 2.55 0.78
C SER A 127 5.84 2.02 2.20
N LEU A 128 5.25 0.85 2.51
CA LEU A 128 5.38 0.24 3.85
C LEU A 128 6.82 -0.21 4.16
N MET A 129 7.52 -0.80 3.18
CA MET A 129 8.94 -1.17 3.32
C MET A 129 9.81 0.06 3.59
N LEU A 130 9.66 1.09 2.75
CA LEU A 130 10.47 2.30 2.87
C LEU A 130 10.19 3.03 4.19
N MET A 131 8.94 3.10 4.64
CA MET A 131 8.62 3.67 5.95
C MET A 131 9.26 2.86 7.08
N GLY A 132 9.04 1.54 7.10
CA GLY A 132 9.54 0.68 8.17
C GLY A 132 11.06 0.66 8.28
N MET A 133 11.77 0.79 7.17
CA MET A 133 13.24 0.72 7.10
C MET A 133 13.89 2.10 6.87
N HIS A 134 13.14 3.20 6.97
CA HIS A 134 13.59 4.54 6.59
C HIS A 134 14.92 4.95 7.24
N GLY A 135 15.10 4.66 8.53
CA GLY A 135 16.35 5.02 9.23
C GLY A 135 17.62 4.48 8.57
N LEU A 136 17.57 3.24 8.06
CA LEU A 136 18.68 2.62 7.37
C LEU A 136 18.90 3.17 5.95
N PHE A 137 17.82 3.46 5.23
CA PHE A 137 17.91 4.09 3.90
C PHE A 137 18.44 5.52 3.98
N LYS A 138 17.96 6.30 4.92
CA LYS A 138 18.39 7.69 5.16
C LYS A 138 19.88 7.79 5.53
N ALA A 139 20.37 6.83 6.30
CA ALA A 139 21.77 6.75 6.70
C ALA A 139 22.69 6.13 5.63
N ASP A 140 22.17 5.81 4.43
CA ASP A 140 22.89 5.13 3.34
C ASP A 140 23.57 3.80 3.77
N LEU A 141 22.96 3.09 4.69
CA LEU A 141 23.51 1.85 5.23
C LEU A 141 23.11 0.61 4.45
N VAL A 142 22.12 0.70 3.60
CA VAL A 142 21.61 -0.45 2.84
C VAL A 142 22.42 -0.64 1.56
N GLU A 143 22.92 -1.85 1.35
CA GLU A 143 23.59 -2.27 0.11
C GLU A 143 22.57 -2.88 -0.87
N TRP A 144 21.71 -3.77 -0.38
CA TRP A 144 20.55 -4.31 -1.09
C TRP A 144 19.49 -4.85 -0.12
N VAL A 145 18.28 -5.06 -0.62
CA VAL A 145 17.14 -5.63 0.13
C VAL A 145 16.47 -6.71 -0.69
N THR A 146 16.13 -7.83 -0.05
CA THR A 146 15.07 -8.71 -0.55
C THR A 146 13.82 -8.59 0.32
N ALA A 147 12.64 -8.46 -0.33
CA ALA A 147 11.35 -8.29 0.32
C ALA A 147 10.39 -9.41 -0.11
N MET A 148 10.16 -10.38 0.78
CA MET A 148 9.09 -11.36 0.61
C MET A 148 7.81 -10.76 1.14
N THR A 149 6.86 -10.41 0.26
CA THR A 149 5.64 -9.70 0.65
C THR A 149 4.46 -10.65 0.80
N TYR A 150 3.69 -10.48 1.87
CA TYR A 150 2.45 -11.20 2.15
C TYR A 150 1.30 -10.20 2.03
N GLN A 151 0.68 -10.16 0.84
CA GLN A 151 -0.24 -9.09 0.47
C GLN A 151 -1.70 -9.47 0.71
N ALA A 152 -2.40 -8.61 1.43
CA ALA A 152 -3.82 -8.74 1.72
C ALA A 152 -4.70 -8.54 0.48
N ALA A 153 -5.92 -9.08 0.54
CA ALA A 153 -6.94 -8.96 -0.49
C ALA A 153 -7.30 -7.51 -0.87
N SER A 154 -7.22 -6.57 0.09
CA SER A 154 -7.51 -5.16 -0.14
C SER A 154 -6.62 -4.51 -1.22
N GLY A 155 -5.39 -5.00 -1.41
CA GLY A 155 -4.50 -4.54 -2.48
C GLY A 155 -5.02 -4.87 -3.90
N ALA A 156 -5.87 -5.87 -4.03
CA ALA A 156 -6.52 -6.23 -5.29
C ALA A 156 -7.90 -5.56 -5.48
N GLY A 157 -8.50 -4.99 -4.42
CA GLY A 157 -9.75 -4.25 -4.50
C GLY A 157 -10.91 -4.85 -3.72
N ALA A 158 -12.04 -4.13 -3.69
CA ALA A 158 -13.19 -4.47 -2.85
C ALA A 158 -13.83 -5.82 -3.20
N GLU A 159 -13.94 -6.14 -4.49
CA GLU A 159 -14.55 -7.42 -4.93
C GLU A 159 -13.69 -8.62 -4.53
N HIS A 160 -12.37 -8.49 -4.58
CA HIS A 160 -11.43 -9.50 -4.08
C HIS A 160 -11.57 -9.71 -2.55
N MET A 161 -11.77 -8.63 -1.78
CA MET A 161 -12.05 -8.77 -0.34
C MET A 161 -13.37 -9.54 -0.09
N ARG A 162 -14.41 -9.24 -0.86
CA ARG A 162 -15.68 -9.98 -0.78
C ARG A 162 -15.54 -11.44 -1.16
N GLU A 163 -14.79 -11.71 -2.21
CA GLU A 163 -14.53 -13.09 -2.66
C GLU A 163 -13.75 -13.88 -1.61
N LEU A 164 -12.72 -13.28 -0.99
CA LEU A 164 -11.99 -13.92 0.10
C LEU A 164 -12.93 -14.38 1.23
N VAL A 165 -13.85 -13.52 1.68
CA VAL A 165 -14.82 -13.87 2.72
C VAL A 165 -15.77 -14.98 2.25
N ARG A 166 -16.20 -14.96 0.98
CA ARG A 166 -17.02 -16.04 0.40
C ARG A 166 -16.25 -17.35 0.34
N GLN A 167 -14.97 -17.35 -0.01
CA GLN A 167 -14.11 -18.54 0.00
C GLN A 167 -13.96 -19.11 1.42
N MET A 168 -13.75 -18.26 2.43
CA MET A 168 -13.70 -18.68 3.84
C MET A 168 -15.00 -19.37 4.26
N GLY A 169 -16.15 -18.78 3.92
CA GLY A 169 -17.46 -19.35 4.20
C GLY A 169 -17.70 -20.67 3.47
N PHE A 170 -17.26 -20.78 2.22
CA PHE A 170 -17.38 -22.01 1.42
C PHE A 170 -16.55 -23.16 2.02
N ALA A 171 -15.30 -22.91 2.40
CA ALA A 171 -14.44 -23.89 3.04
C ALA A 171 -15.00 -24.34 4.40
N HIS A 172 -15.48 -23.39 5.22
CA HIS A 172 -16.11 -23.70 6.51
C HIS A 172 -17.37 -24.57 6.32
N GLN A 173 -18.24 -24.23 5.38
CA GLN A 173 -19.48 -24.98 5.11
C GLN A 173 -19.19 -26.42 4.66
N ALA A 174 -18.14 -26.61 3.85
CA ALA A 174 -17.74 -27.96 3.42
C ALA A 174 -17.22 -28.83 4.57
N ALA A 175 -16.54 -28.24 5.55
CA ALA A 175 -15.98 -28.95 6.69
C ALA A 175 -16.94 -29.06 7.89
N ARG A 176 -18.11 -28.40 7.85
CA ARG A 176 -18.99 -28.21 9.01
C ARG A 176 -19.39 -29.52 9.68
N ALA A 177 -19.84 -30.52 8.91
CA ALA A 177 -20.28 -31.80 9.48
C ALA A 177 -19.14 -32.49 10.25
N ALA A 178 -17.92 -32.49 9.70
CA ALA A 178 -16.76 -33.08 10.37
C ALA A 178 -16.30 -32.28 11.60
N LEU A 179 -16.50 -30.95 11.60
CA LEU A 179 -16.20 -30.08 12.75
C LEU A 179 -17.21 -30.23 13.90
N GLU A 180 -18.48 -30.50 13.58
CA GLU A 180 -19.57 -30.66 14.57
C GLU A 180 -19.64 -32.10 15.14
N ASP A 181 -18.95 -33.05 14.53
CA ASP A 181 -18.88 -34.44 15.02
C ASP A 181 -17.82 -34.57 16.13
N PRO A 182 -18.21 -34.85 17.41
CA PRO A 182 -17.23 -35.00 18.50
C PRO A 182 -16.27 -36.19 18.33
N ALA A 183 -16.63 -37.16 17.45
CA ALA A 183 -15.80 -38.31 17.10
C ALA A 183 -15.04 -38.11 15.78
N GLY A 184 -15.23 -36.97 15.13
CA GLY A 184 -14.63 -36.64 13.84
C GLY A 184 -13.11 -36.56 13.90
N ALA A 185 -12.42 -37.20 12.97
CA ALA A 185 -10.97 -37.10 12.85
C ALA A 185 -10.59 -35.78 12.16
N ILE A 186 -9.52 -35.12 12.65
CA ILE A 186 -9.03 -33.88 12.04
C ILE A 186 -8.68 -34.04 10.55
N LEU A 187 -8.28 -35.21 10.13
CA LEU A 187 -7.99 -35.50 8.71
C LEU A 187 -9.25 -35.51 7.85
N ASP A 188 -10.44 -35.75 8.40
CA ASP A 188 -11.70 -35.62 7.65
C ASP A 188 -12.03 -34.13 7.41
N VAL A 189 -11.74 -33.26 8.40
CA VAL A 189 -11.82 -31.80 8.26
C VAL A 189 -10.84 -31.31 7.19
N ASP A 190 -9.57 -31.73 7.26
CA ASP A 190 -8.54 -31.38 6.27
C ASP A 190 -8.95 -31.81 4.84
N LYS A 191 -9.42 -33.05 4.69
CA LYS A 191 -9.89 -33.57 3.41
C LYS A 191 -11.07 -32.78 2.87
N ALA A 192 -12.03 -32.42 3.71
CA ALA A 192 -13.19 -31.64 3.31
C ALA A 192 -12.78 -30.24 2.83
N VAL A 193 -11.91 -29.54 3.58
CA VAL A 193 -11.37 -28.22 3.19
C VAL A 193 -10.57 -28.34 1.90
N THR A 194 -9.63 -29.27 1.79
CA THR A 194 -8.79 -29.45 0.59
C THR A 194 -9.64 -29.76 -0.64
N SER A 195 -10.67 -30.60 -0.48
CA SER A 195 -11.61 -30.92 -1.58
C SER A 195 -12.40 -29.68 -1.99
N ALA A 196 -12.86 -28.88 -1.03
CA ALA A 196 -13.57 -27.63 -1.28
C ALA A 196 -12.70 -26.61 -2.04
N LEU A 197 -11.44 -26.45 -1.67
CA LEU A 197 -10.51 -25.54 -2.35
C LEU A 197 -10.20 -25.97 -3.79
N ARG A 198 -10.29 -27.26 -4.10
CA ARG A 198 -10.08 -27.82 -5.44
C ARG A 198 -11.37 -27.94 -6.26
N ASN A 199 -12.50 -27.65 -5.64
CA ASN A 199 -13.81 -27.75 -6.28
C ASN A 199 -14.03 -26.57 -7.24
N GLY A 200 -14.44 -26.87 -8.49
CA GLY A 200 -14.76 -25.83 -9.48
C GLY A 200 -15.93 -24.90 -9.11
N SER A 201 -16.64 -25.17 -8.00
CA SER A 201 -17.70 -24.30 -7.46
C SER A 201 -17.19 -23.30 -6.43
N LEU A 202 -15.89 -23.32 -6.07
CA LEU A 202 -15.31 -22.33 -5.19
C LEU A 202 -15.46 -20.92 -5.81
N PRO A 203 -15.96 -19.92 -5.06
CA PRO A 203 -15.99 -18.54 -5.55
C PRO A 203 -14.57 -18.03 -5.86
N SER A 204 -14.21 -17.94 -7.13
CA SER A 204 -12.85 -17.58 -7.59
C SER A 204 -12.85 -16.65 -8.80
N ALA A 205 -13.97 -15.96 -9.08
CA ALA A 205 -14.13 -15.12 -10.27
C ALA A 205 -13.16 -13.92 -10.29
N GLN A 206 -12.70 -13.44 -9.12
CA GLN A 206 -11.81 -12.29 -8.99
C GLN A 206 -10.33 -12.72 -8.91
N PHE A 207 -9.99 -13.66 -8.04
CA PHE A 207 -8.62 -14.16 -7.90
C PHE A 207 -8.23 -15.21 -8.95
N GLY A 208 -9.20 -15.90 -9.52
CA GLY A 208 -8.98 -17.06 -10.40
C GLY A 208 -8.62 -18.35 -9.65
N PHE A 209 -8.21 -18.25 -8.39
CA PHE A 209 -7.67 -19.35 -7.58
C PHE A 209 -8.08 -19.20 -6.10
N PRO A 210 -8.00 -20.28 -5.30
CA PRO A 210 -8.24 -20.23 -3.86
C PRO A 210 -7.17 -19.40 -3.15
N VAL A 211 -7.60 -18.46 -2.30
CA VAL A 211 -6.75 -17.65 -1.42
C VAL A 211 -7.05 -17.97 0.06
N ALA A 212 -8.32 -18.17 0.41
CA ALA A 212 -8.70 -18.64 1.74
C ALA A 212 -8.09 -20.01 2.03
N GLY A 213 -7.33 -20.15 3.09
CA GLY A 213 -6.61 -21.41 3.41
C GLY A 213 -5.48 -21.77 2.42
N SER A 214 -5.07 -20.83 1.58
CA SER A 214 -4.04 -21.01 0.56
C SER A 214 -3.25 -19.70 0.36
N LEU A 215 -2.42 -19.64 -0.68
CA LEU A 215 -1.72 -18.46 -1.12
C LEU A 215 -1.51 -18.49 -2.64
N LEU A 216 -1.27 -17.30 -3.25
CA LEU A 216 -0.89 -17.18 -4.66
C LEU A 216 0.48 -16.54 -4.76
N PRO A 217 1.52 -17.24 -5.27
CA PRO A 217 2.89 -16.74 -5.33
C PRO A 217 3.15 -15.90 -6.60
N TRP A 218 2.14 -15.20 -7.10
CA TRP A 218 2.22 -14.30 -8.23
C TRP A 218 1.18 -13.19 -8.11
N ILE A 219 1.61 -11.95 -8.26
CA ILE A 219 0.73 -10.78 -8.24
C ILE A 219 1.04 -9.89 -9.45
N ASP A 220 -0.01 -9.41 -10.16
CA ASP A 220 0.08 -8.54 -11.34
C ASP A 220 0.62 -9.31 -12.58
N LYS A 221 0.96 -8.57 -13.63
CA LYS A 221 1.32 -9.11 -14.95
C LYS A 221 2.73 -9.68 -14.97
N ASP A 222 2.92 -10.71 -15.77
CA ASP A 222 4.24 -11.21 -16.14
C ASP A 222 4.97 -10.19 -17.04
N LEU A 223 6.23 -9.92 -16.74
CA LEU A 223 7.11 -9.04 -17.54
C LEU A 223 7.91 -9.81 -18.60
N GLY A 224 7.78 -11.13 -18.67
CA GLY A 224 8.44 -11.98 -19.64
C GLY A 224 9.91 -12.31 -19.32
N ASN A 225 10.38 -11.94 -18.14
CA ASN A 225 11.73 -12.21 -17.63
C ASN A 225 11.74 -13.05 -16.34
N GLY A 226 10.59 -13.63 -15.98
CA GLY A 226 10.39 -14.38 -14.73
C GLY A 226 10.00 -13.51 -13.53
N GLN A 227 9.88 -12.21 -13.71
CA GLN A 227 9.46 -11.26 -12.67
C GLN A 227 8.04 -10.79 -12.93
N SER A 228 7.25 -10.66 -11.88
CA SER A 228 5.95 -9.99 -11.97
C SER A 228 6.12 -8.46 -11.94
N ARG A 229 5.12 -7.75 -12.47
CA ARG A 229 5.12 -6.29 -12.41
C ARG A 229 5.09 -5.78 -10.97
N GLU A 230 4.48 -6.49 -10.04
CA GLU A 230 4.45 -6.11 -8.63
C GLU A 230 5.84 -6.15 -8.00
N GLU A 231 6.64 -7.16 -8.30
CA GLU A 231 8.02 -7.29 -7.85
C GLU A 231 8.92 -6.19 -8.45
N TRP A 232 8.77 -5.92 -9.75
CA TRP A 232 9.49 -4.84 -10.43
C TRP A 232 9.28 -3.47 -9.77
N LYS A 233 8.08 -3.19 -9.23
CA LYS A 233 7.78 -1.91 -8.55
C LYS A 233 8.70 -1.68 -7.35
N ALA A 234 9.14 -2.71 -6.65
CA ALA A 234 10.04 -2.59 -5.51
C ALA A 234 11.33 -1.86 -5.90
N GLN A 235 11.96 -2.30 -6.99
CA GLN A 235 13.16 -1.69 -7.55
C GLN A 235 12.87 -0.30 -8.13
N ALA A 236 11.90 -0.18 -9.03
CA ALA A 236 11.67 1.04 -9.80
C ALA A 236 11.10 2.18 -8.94
N GLU A 237 9.99 1.93 -8.25
CA GLU A 237 9.34 2.95 -7.43
C GLU A 237 10.12 3.24 -6.14
N GLY A 238 10.75 2.22 -5.52
CA GLY A 238 11.59 2.38 -4.33
C GLY A 238 12.73 3.35 -4.58
N ASN A 239 13.46 3.18 -5.67
CA ASN A 239 14.56 4.08 -6.02
C ASN A 239 14.08 5.48 -6.40
N LYS A 240 12.93 5.60 -7.07
CA LYS A 240 12.34 6.91 -7.38
C LYS A 240 11.92 7.67 -6.11
N ILE A 241 11.30 7.01 -5.15
CA ILE A 241 10.94 7.61 -3.85
C ILE A 241 12.20 8.06 -3.09
N LEU A 242 13.27 7.25 -3.13
CA LEU A 242 14.53 7.54 -2.46
C LEU A 242 15.43 8.55 -3.21
N GLY A 243 15.02 9.01 -4.41
CA GLY A 243 15.86 9.89 -5.25
C GLY A 243 17.14 9.23 -5.73
N ARG A 244 17.12 7.92 -5.99
CA ARG A 244 18.29 7.12 -6.38
C ARG A 244 18.19 6.57 -7.81
N GLU A 245 17.48 7.26 -8.70
CA GLU A 245 17.29 6.79 -10.08
C GLU A 245 18.62 6.67 -10.84
N ASP A 246 19.59 7.56 -10.57
CA ASP A 246 20.92 7.52 -11.19
C ASP A 246 21.86 6.45 -10.58
N ARG A 247 21.60 6.05 -9.34
CA ARG A 247 22.38 5.05 -8.62
C ARG A 247 21.46 4.10 -7.85
N PRO A 248 20.73 3.25 -8.56
CA PRO A 248 19.69 2.44 -7.97
C PRO A 248 20.22 1.45 -6.93
N LEU A 249 19.52 1.39 -5.80
CA LEU A 249 19.69 0.38 -4.78
C LEU A 249 19.04 -0.91 -5.26
N PRO A 250 19.69 -2.08 -5.25
CA PRO A 250 19.06 -3.34 -5.60
C PRO A 250 17.96 -3.72 -4.59
N ILE A 251 16.73 -3.84 -5.06
CA ILE A 251 15.56 -4.27 -4.28
C ILE A 251 14.80 -5.30 -5.11
N ASP A 252 14.66 -6.52 -4.62
CA ASP A 252 13.90 -7.58 -5.28
C ASP A 252 13.19 -8.47 -4.26
N GLY A 253 12.43 -9.46 -4.71
CA GLY A 253 11.74 -10.40 -3.83
C GLY A 253 10.63 -11.14 -4.53
N VAL A 254 9.76 -11.77 -3.75
CA VAL A 254 8.58 -12.46 -4.25
C VAL A 254 7.32 -11.86 -3.64
N CYS A 255 6.34 -11.59 -4.48
CA CYS A 255 5.06 -11.03 -4.06
C CYS A 255 3.99 -12.10 -3.97
N VAL A 256 3.49 -12.35 -2.76
CA VAL A 256 2.53 -13.41 -2.45
C VAL A 256 1.20 -12.83 -1.98
N ARG A 257 0.09 -13.24 -2.62
CA ARG A 257 -1.26 -12.95 -2.13
C ARG A 257 -1.65 -13.95 -1.06
N ILE A 258 -2.13 -13.46 0.08
CA ILE A 258 -2.55 -14.30 1.22
C ILE A 258 -3.99 -14.00 1.63
N GLY A 259 -4.57 -14.88 2.46
CA GLY A 259 -5.92 -14.77 2.99
C GLY A 259 -6.10 -13.71 4.09
N ALA A 260 -5.29 -12.65 4.12
CA ALA A 260 -5.49 -11.49 4.97
C ALA A 260 -6.39 -10.46 4.28
N MET A 261 -7.22 -9.75 5.07
CA MET A 261 -8.20 -8.80 4.51
C MET A 261 -7.56 -7.47 4.09
N ARG A 262 -6.72 -6.85 4.95
CA ARG A 262 -6.38 -5.43 4.80
C ARG A 262 -4.90 -5.07 4.90
N CYS A 263 -4.14 -5.64 5.83
CA CYS A 263 -2.74 -5.28 6.04
C CYS A 263 -1.79 -6.13 5.22
N HIS A 264 -0.76 -5.52 4.66
CA HIS A 264 0.38 -6.21 4.08
C HIS A 264 1.44 -6.46 5.14
N SER A 265 2.06 -7.64 5.08
CA SER A 265 3.24 -7.98 5.88
C SER A 265 4.42 -8.24 4.96
N GLN A 266 5.64 -8.03 5.46
CA GLN A 266 6.85 -8.26 4.69
C GLN A 266 7.96 -8.86 5.56
N ALA A 267 8.55 -9.94 5.08
CA ALA A 267 9.79 -10.47 5.61
C ALA A 267 10.96 -9.92 4.78
N LEU A 268 11.87 -9.22 5.43
CA LEU A 268 12.96 -8.52 4.78
C LEU A 268 14.30 -9.19 5.11
N THR A 269 15.16 -9.31 4.11
CA THR A 269 16.58 -9.55 4.30
C THR A 269 17.33 -8.36 3.75
N VAL A 270 18.17 -7.74 4.56
CA VAL A 270 18.92 -6.54 4.23
C VAL A 270 20.41 -6.81 4.33
N LYS A 271 21.14 -6.50 3.29
CA LYS A 271 22.60 -6.40 3.35
C LYS A 271 22.95 -4.97 3.74
N LEU A 272 23.70 -4.84 4.83
CA LEU A 272 24.24 -3.57 5.27
C LEU A 272 25.65 -3.35 4.70
N ARG A 273 26.01 -2.09 4.46
CA ARG A 273 27.35 -1.68 3.99
C ARG A 273 28.43 -1.88 5.06
N ARG A 274 28.03 -1.94 6.33
CA ARG A 274 28.91 -2.22 7.47
C ARG A 274 28.14 -2.93 8.57
N ASP A 275 28.84 -3.61 9.43
CA ASP A 275 28.26 -4.19 10.63
C ASP A 275 27.88 -3.09 11.65
N LEU A 276 26.73 -3.25 12.29
CA LEU A 276 26.20 -2.38 13.34
C LEU A 276 25.55 -3.23 14.43
N PRO A 277 25.62 -2.83 15.70
CA PRO A 277 24.84 -3.45 16.77
C PRO A 277 23.35 -3.44 16.48
N VAL A 278 22.60 -4.43 16.95
CA VAL A 278 21.15 -4.53 16.69
C VAL A 278 20.40 -3.40 17.38
N ASP A 279 20.80 -3.03 18.58
CA ASP A 279 20.22 -1.92 19.36
C ASP A 279 20.39 -0.57 18.64
N GLU A 280 21.54 -0.31 18.04
CA GLU A 280 21.74 0.89 17.20
C GLU A 280 20.81 0.88 15.98
N ILE A 281 20.65 -0.28 15.33
CA ILE A 281 19.71 -0.43 14.20
C ILE A 281 18.27 -0.17 14.65
N GLU A 282 17.84 -0.78 15.75
CA GLU A 282 16.49 -0.59 16.30
C GLU A 282 16.22 0.87 16.69
N GLN A 283 17.19 1.55 17.26
CA GLN A 283 17.10 2.98 17.55
C GLN A 283 16.95 3.81 16.28
N MET A 284 17.76 3.55 15.25
CA MET A 284 17.66 4.25 13.97
C MET A 284 16.29 4.04 13.30
N LEU A 285 15.71 2.85 13.40
CA LEU A 285 14.38 2.57 12.87
C LEU A 285 13.30 3.32 13.67
N ALA A 286 13.38 3.31 15.00
CA ALA A 286 12.41 3.97 15.88
C ALA A 286 12.40 5.50 15.72
N GLU A 287 13.55 6.11 15.48
CA GLU A 287 13.71 7.57 15.35
C GLU A 287 13.42 8.08 13.93
N ALA A 288 13.23 7.19 12.96
CA ALA A 288 13.12 7.56 11.54
C ALA A 288 11.87 8.38 11.23
N ASN A 289 10.73 8.03 11.82
CA ASN A 289 9.47 8.76 11.72
C ASN A 289 8.50 8.32 12.84
N GLU A 290 7.49 9.13 13.13
CA GLU A 290 6.56 8.95 14.24
C GLU A 290 5.62 7.72 14.13
N TRP A 291 5.50 7.13 12.94
CA TRP A 291 4.61 5.97 12.69
C TRP A 291 5.31 4.63 12.82
N VAL A 292 6.64 4.61 12.78
CA VAL A 292 7.41 3.39 12.99
C VAL A 292 7.48 3.08 14.48
N ARG A 293 7.16 1.85 14.81
CA ARG A 293 7.30 1.31 16.16
C ARG A 293 8.12 0.03 16.13
N VAL A 294 9.26 0.04 16.78
CA VAL A 294 10.08 -1.16 16.93
C VAL A 294 9.45 -2.08 17.96
N VAL A 295 9.22 -3.32 17.57
CA VAL A 295 8.68 -4.39 18.41
C VAL A 295 9.84 -5.27 18.87
N PRO A 296 10.02 -5.50 20.18
CA PRO A 296 11.08 -6.34 20.69
C PRO A 296 11.10 -7.73 20.02
N ASN A 297 12.30 -8.25 19.75
CA ASN A 297 12.44 -9.56 19.13
C ASN A 297 12.15 -10.69 20.13
N GLU A 298 10.96 -10.67 20.72
CA GLU A 298 10.40 -11.62 21.66
C GLU A 298 9.19 -12.32 21.03
N ARG A 299 8.97 -13.59 21.42
CA ARG A 299 7.88 -14.41 20.88
C ARG A 299 6.52 -13.76 21.09
N GLU A 300 6.19 -13.40 22.32
CA GLU A 300 4.86 -12.90 22.68
C GLU A 300 4.59 -11.51 22.07
N ALA A 301 5.56 -10.61 22.08
CA ALA A 301 5.47 -9.30 21.45
C ALA A 301 5.26 -9.45 19.94
N SER A 302 6.05 -10.31 19.29
CA SER A 302 5.94 -10.55 17.84
C SER A 302 4.56 -11.09 17.44
N LEU A 303 4.02 -12.06 18.18
CA LEU A 303 2.71 -12.66 17.88
C LEU A 303 1.54 -11.71 18.15
N ARG A 304 1.66 -10.84 19.15
CA ARG A 304 0.63 -9.88 19.49
C ARG A 304 0.63 -8.66 18.60
N GLU A 305 1.80 -8.17 18.14
CA GLU A 305 1.94 -6.83 17.60
C GLU A 305 2.32 -6.77 16.11
N LEU A 306 2.94 -7.84 15.57
CA LEU A 306 3.37 -7.90 14.16
C LEU A 306 2.38 -8.69 13.29
N THR A 307 1.08 -8.43 13.46
CA THR A 307 0.05 -9.16 12.72
C THR A 307 -0.90 -8.20 11.98
N PRO A 308 -1.49 -8.61 10.84
CA PRO A 308 -2.54 -7.85 10.17
C PRO A 308 -3.71 -7.46 11.09
N ALA A 309 -4.07 -8.32 12.02
CA ALA A 309 -5.17 -8.05 12.96
C ALA A 309 -4.84 -6.91 13.94
N ALA A 310 -3.60 -6.85 14.43
CA ALA A 310 -3.18 -5.81 15.37
C ALA A 310 -3.06 -4.41 14.72
N VAL A 311 -2.72 -4.36 13.43
CA VAL A 311 -2.34 -3.11 12.74
C VAL A 311 -3.48 -2.54 11.89
N SER A 312 -4.49 -3.35 11.58
CA SER A 312 -5.59 -2.92 10.71
C SER A 312 -6.32 -1.68 11.25
N GLY A 313 -6.44 -0.66 10.42
CA GLY A 313 -7.09 0.61 10.76
C GLY A 313 -6.19 1.61 11.49
N THR A 314 -4.90 1.30 11.70
CA THR A 314 -3.94 2.20 12.34
C THR A 314 -2.92 2.76 11.35
N LEU A 315 -2.35 3.92 11.65
CA LEU A 315 -1.24 4.49 10.88
C LEU A 315 0.13 3.91 11.29
N GLN A 316 0.18 3.07 12.32
CA GLN A 316 1.43 2.49 12.76
C GLN A 316 2.01 1.51 11.72
N VAL A 317 3.31 1.54 11.58
CA VAL A 317 4.12 0.61 10.78
C VAL A 317 5.10 -0.10 11.73
N PRO A 318 4.63 -1.12 12.48
CA PRO A 318 5.52 -1.84 13.37
C PRO A 318 6.57 -2.62 12.59
N VAL A 319 7.79 -2.57 13.12
CA VAL A 319 8.95 -3.33 12.62
C VAL A 319 9.49 -4.16 13.79
N GLY A 320 9.68 -5.44 13.58
CA GLY A 320 10.24 -6.34 14.57
C GLY A 320 10.98 -7.48 13.94
N ARG A 321 11.30 -8.53 14.70
CA ARG A 321 12.14 -9.65 14.24
C ARG A 321 13.49 -9.16 13.71
N VAL A 322 13.95 -8.01 14.24
CA VAL A 322 15.24 -7.42 13.91
C VAL A 322 16.33 -8.26 14.55
N ARG A 323 17.16 -8.87 13.73
CA ARG A 323 18.29 -9.69 14.18
C ARG A 323 19.31 -9.87 13.07
N LYS A 324 20.54 -10.13 13.46
CA LYS A 324 21.61 -10.53 12.51
C LYS A 324 21.37 -11.93 11.97
N ILE A 325 21.78 -12.14 10.72
CA ILE A 325 21.82 -13.46 10.08
C ILE A 325 23.28 -13.78 9.77
N ALA A 326 23.72 -14.97 10.16
CA ALA A 326 25.06 -15.46 9.88
C ALA A 326 25.13 -16.13 8.48
N LEU A 327 25.08 -15.32 7.42
CA LEU A 327 25.25 -15.80 6.06
C LEU A 327 26.73 -15.87 5.66
N ASP A 328 27.54 -14.99 6.23
CA ASP A 328 29.00 -15.00 6.10
C ASP A 328 29.67 -14.41 7.35
N LYS A 329 30.97 -14.19 7.30
CA LYS A 329 31.74 -13.63 8.43
C LYS A 329 31.59 -12.11 8.60
N SER A 330 30.91 -11.41 7.68
CA SER A 330 30.82 -9.95 7.68
C SER A 330 29.85 -9.40 8.75
N ALA A 331 28.99 -10.26 9.31
CA ALA A 331 27.91 -9.91 10.24
C ALA A 331 26.99 -8.76 9.75
N SER A 332 27.01 -8.46 8.44
CA SER A 332 26.31 -7.31 7.85
C SER A 332 24.93 -7.66 7.28
N TYR A 333 24.44 -8.86 7.52
CA TYR A 333 23.10 -9.27 7.11
C TYR A 333 22.09 -9.13 8.26
N LEU A 334 20.95 -8.56 7.95
CA LEU A 334 19.86 -8.30 8.87
C LEU A 334 18.56 -8.93 8.35
N THR A 335 17.77 -9.51 9.25
CA THR A 335 16.35 -9.78 8.97
C THR A 335 15.50 -8.79 9.74
N ALA A 336 14.36 -8.43 9.16
CA ALA A 336 13.30 -7.68 9.80
C ALA A 336 11.94 -8.16 9.30
N PHE A 337 10.89 -7.90 10.07
CA PHE A 337 9.52 -8.13 9.66
C PHE A 337 8.71 -6.87 9.92
N THR A 338 7.93 -6.44 8.94
CA THR A 338 7.06 -5.26 9.05
C THR A 338 5.64 -5.57 8.64
N VAL A 339 4.70 -4.85 9.22
CA VAL A 339 3.27 -4.92 8.88
C VAL A 339 2.74 -3.50 8.75
N GLY A 340 1.83 -3.26 7.82
CA GLY A 340 1.19 -1.96 7.69
C GLY A 340 -0.15 -2.02 6.98
N ASP A 341 -1.00 -1.05 7.27
CA ASP A 341 -2.31 -0.96 6.64
C ASP A 341 -2.20 -0.40 5.22
N GLN A 342 -2.43 -1.27 4.25
CA GLN A 342 -2.34 -0.96 2.84
C GLN A 342 -3.31 0.15 2.40
N LEU A 343 -4.49 0.27 3.01
CA LEU A 343 -5.46 1.31 2.65
C LEU A 343 -5.10 2.68 3.22
N LEU A 344 -4.20 2.74 4.21
CA LEU A 344 -3.67 3.97 4.79
C LEU A 344 -2.37 4.38 4.09
N TRP A 345 -1.20 3.97 4.59
CA TRP A 345 0.09 4.36 3.99
C TRP A 345 0.34 3.81 2.60
N GLY A 346 -0.29 2.69 2.25
CA GLY A 346 -0.23 2.13 0.91
C GLY A 346 -1.17 2.81 -0.11
N ALA A 347 -2.03 3.74 0.31
CA ALA A 347 -3.03 4.34 -0.58
C ALA A 347 -3.49 5.75 -0.17
N ALA A 348 -4.35 5.89 0.87
CA ALA A 348 -5.09 7.13 1.13
C ALA A 348 -4.24 8.21 1.82
N GLU A 349 -3.40 7.83 2.78
CA GLU A 349 -2.68 8.79 3.63
C GLU A 349 -1.66 9.65 2.85
N PRO A 350 -0.84 9.13 1.92
CA PRO A 350 0.04 9.96 1.12
C PRO A 350 -0.71 11.02 0.29
N LEU A 351 -1.91 10.69 -0.22
CA LEU A 351 -2.72 11.65 -0.99
C LEU A 351 -3.23 12.79 -0.10
N ARG A 352 -3.77 12.44 1.08
CA ARG A 352 -4.23 13.40 2.07
C ARG A 352 -3.11 14.34 2.50
N ARG A 353 -1.95 13.76 2.83
CA ARG A 353 -0.79 14.51 3.29
C ARG A 353 -0.22 15.41 2.19
N MET A 354 -0.21 14.95 0.93
CA MET A 354 0.17 15.83 -0.19
C MET A 354 -0.78 17.02 -0.34
N LEU A 355 -2.08 16.82 -0.17
CA LEU A 355 -3.04 17.93 -0.17
C LEU A 355 -2.71 18.93 0.96
N ARG A 356 -2.39 18.45 2.17
CA ARG A 356 -1.97 19.31 3.29
C ARG A 356 -0.69 20.09 2.96
N ILE A 357 0.32 19.45 2.39
CA ILE A 357 1.56 20.11 1.97
C ILE A 357 1.27 21.25 0.98
N LEU A 358 0.35 21.04 0.03
CA LEU A 358 -0.03 22.09 -0.93
C LEU A 358 -0.73 23.26 -0.24
N LEU A 359 -1.57 23.02 0.76
CA LEU A 359 -2.25 24.06 1.52
C LEU A 359 -1.23 24.89 2.36
N ASP A 360 -0.27 24.23 3.00
CA ASP A 360 0.76 24.89 3.81
C ASP A 360 1.73 25.74 2.95
N VAL A 361 1.91 25.39 1.68
CA VAL A 361 2.74 26.19 0.73
C VAL A 361 1.94 27.37 0.15
N ALA A 362 0.62 27.29 0.09
CA ALA A 362 -0.25 28.33 -0.44
C ALA A 362 -0.64 29.40 0.61
N SER A 363 -0.47 29.09 1.91
CA SER A 363 -0.71 29.99 3.04
C SER A 363 0.53 30.85 3.34
#